data_e5c79dcf859cca9ddcad595040cac652
#
_entry.id   e5c79dcf859cca9ddcad595040cac652
#
_cell.length_a   1.000
_cell.length_b   1.000
_cell.length_c   1.000
_cell.angle_alpha   90.00
_cell.angle_beta   90.00
_cell.angle_gamma   90.00
#
_symmetry.space_group_name_H-M   'P 1'
#
loop_
_entity.id
_entity.type
_entity.pdbx_description
1 polymer ?
#
loop_
_entity_poly.entity_id
_entity_poly.type
_entity_poly.pdbx_seq_one_letter_code
_entity_poly.pdbx_strand_id
1 'polypeptide(L)'
;MVAIIEKPRNSPRNWQEHDPRHLLDREAPRYTSYPSAHHFKPLSSDIHADWLRGLSSGGSIGLYIHVPYCEQMCWFCGCNTQITRRYDAIAAYVDQLVAEIAHVSRQIAMRPYVHSLHFGGGSPGLLQAKDMELLFDVLRDRFVFLADAEISIELDPRRVTPEMARLYAGLGFNRVSLGLQDTDPQVQKAINRVQPMPVVRACVDALRDAGIKALGLDLIYGLPFQDEAAFGATLADALSLQPDRLSGFSYAHVPWVRKHQRLIDAAALPDAAQKLILFERMTETLGTAGYIPVGIDHFSHPEDGLAVALKGHRLRRNFMGYTDQPNDRLLAFGASAISEFD
;
A
#
# COMPACT_ATOMS: atom_id res chain seq x y z
N MET A 1 -21.60 -26.44 1.55
CA MET A 1 -22.76 -25.93 2.31
C MET A 1 -22.61 -24.41 2.31
N VAL A 2 -23.34 -23.74 1.43
CA VAL A 2 -23.31 -22.28 1.28
C VAL A 2 -24.19 -21.70 2.39
N ALA A 3 -23.62 -20.96 3.32
CA ALA A 3 -24.38 -20.27 4.34
C ALA A 3 -25.02 -19.03 3.67
N ILE A 4 -26.33 -19.06 3.54
CA ILE A 4 -27.13 -17.89 3.14
C ILE A 4 -27.12 -16.94 4.34
N ILE A 5 -26.44 -15.82 4.22
CA ILE A 5 -26.53 -14.74 5.18
C ILE A 5 -27.84 -14.00 4.87
N GLU A 6 -28.83 -14.12 5.72
CA GLU A 6 -30.05 -13.33 5.65
C GLU A 6 -29.68 -11.84 5.76
N LYS A 7 -30.09 -11.06 4.75
CA LYS A 7 -30.01 -9.60 4.81
C LYS A 7 -30.80 -9.09 6.01
N PRO A 8 -30.24 -8.24 6.88
CA PRO A 8 -31.00 -7.61 7.94
C PRO A 8 -32.13 -6.77 7.33
N ARG A 9 -33.34 -6.98 7.82
CA ARG A 9 -34.53 -6.21 7.40
C ARG A 9 -34.28 -4.72 7.64
N ASN A 10 -34.31 -3.91 6.59
CA ASN A 10 -34.29 -2.47 6.65
C ASN A 10 -35.51 -1.96 7.44
N SER A 11 -35.31 -1.61 8.71
CA SER A 11 -36.14 -0.61 9.36
C SER A 11 -35.56 0.78 8.99
N PRO A 12 -36.38 1.77 8.64
CA PRO A 12 -35.90 3.11 8.41
C PRO A 12 -35.34 3.66 9.72
N ARG A 13 -34.01 3.67 9.85
CA ARG A 13 -33.35 4.32 10.97
C ARG A 13 -33.49 5.83 10.78
N ASN A 14 -34.09 6.47 11.75
CA ASN A 14 -34.21 7.92 11.81
C ASN A 14 -32.82 8.52 12.07
N TRP A 15 -32.09 8.87 11.01
CA TRP A 15 -30.71 9.40 11.08
C TRP A 15 -30.63 10.79 11.74
N GLN A 16 -31.80 11.41 12.03
CA GLN A 16 -31.86 12.75 12.62
C GLN A 16 -31.68 12.78 14.16
N GLU A 17 -31.70 11.63 14.85
CA GLU A 17 -31.66 11.58 16.31
C GLU A 17 -30.30 11.24 16.92
N HIS A 18 -29.27 10.90 16.12
CA HIS A 18 -27.98 10.50 16.67
C HIS A 18 -26.86 11.35 16.11
N ASP A 19 -26.23 12.14 16.96
CA ASP A 19 -24.96 12.79 16.66
C ASP A 19 -23.94 11.71 16.25
N PRO A 20 -23.45 11.70 14.99
CA PRO A 20 -22.52 10.68 14.53
C PRO A 20 -21.19 10.69 15.30
N ARG A 21 -20.90 11.77 16.05
CA ARG A 21 -19.66 11.89 16.83
C ARG A 21 -19.52 10.80 17.90
N HIS A 22 -20.60 10.27 18.48
CA HIS A 22 -20.52 9.15 19.43
C HIS A 22 -20.15 7.81 18.75
N LEU A 23 -20.18 7.73 17.42
CA LEU A 23 -19.70 6.57 16.69
C LEU A 23 -18.18 6.59 16.51
N LEU A 24 -17.54 7.76 16.63
CA LEU A 24 -16.11 7.94 16.46
C LEU A 24 -15.28 7.23 17.54
N ASP A 25 -15.83 7.08 18.74
CA ASP A 25 -15.17 6.40 19.86
C ASP A 25 -15.38 4.88 19.84
N ARG A 26 -16.11 4.35 18.86
CA ARG A 26 -16.31 2.90 18.74
C ARG A 26 -15.13 2.26 18.04
N GLU A 27 -14.51 1.32 18.73
CA GLU A 27 -13.55 0.42 18.10
C GLU A 27 -14.27 -0.44 17.05
N ALA A 28 -13.85 -0.31 15.79
CA ALA A 28 -14.34 -1.14 14.71
C ALA A 28 -13.17 -1.80 13.99
N PRO A 29 -13.26 -3.09 13.64
CA PRO A 29 -12.22 -3.73 12.85
C PRO A 29 -12.09 -3.04 11.51
N ARG A 30 -10.86 -2.65 11.14
CA ARG A 30 -10.56 -2.18 9.80
C ARG A 30 -10.21 -3.37 8.92
N TYR A 31 -11.10 -3.72 8.02
CA TYR A 31 -10.85 -4.76 7.01
C TYR A 31 -10.30 -4.12 5.74
N THR A 32 -9.19 -4.64 5.26
CA THR A 32 -8.57 -4.20 4.01
C THR A 32 -9.09 -4.97 2.80
N SER A 33 -9.59 -6.20 3.02
CA SER A 33 -10.14 -7.05 1.96
C SER A 33 -11.27 -7.93 2.49
N TYR A 34 -12.07 -8.51 1.61
CA TYR A 34 -13.09 -9.50 1.92
C TYR A 34 -12.88 -10.76 1.08
N PRO A 35 -12.83 -11.96 1.73
CA PRO A 35 -12.84 -12.17 3.18
C PRO A 35 -11.58 -11.60 3.83
N SER A 36 -11.70 -11.15 5.10
CA SER A 36 -10.52 -10.72 5.85
C SER A 36 -9.65 -11.93 6.23
N ALA A 37 -8.34 -11.71 6.42
CA ALA A 37 -7.39 -12.77 6.75
C ALA A 37 -7.76 -13.59 7.99
N HIS A 38 -8.54 -13.04 8.92
CA HIS A 38 -9.05 -13.76 10.11
C HIS A 38 -10.00 -14.92 9.76
N HIS A 39 -10.58 -14.90 8.57
CA HIS A 39 -11.48 -15.96 8.09
C HIS A 39 -10.79 -16.99 7.21
N PHE A 40 -9.49 -16.84 6.96
CA PHE A 40 -8.75 -17.80 6.16
C PHE A 40 -8.66 -19.14 6.86
N LYS A 41 -8.84 -20.20 6.08
CA LYS A 41 -8.76 -21.59 6.53
C LYS A 41 -7.63 -22.29 5.78
N PRO A 42 -7.07 -23.36 6.33
CA PRO A 42 -6.13 -24.19 5.60
C PRO A 42 -6.68 -24.59 4.23
N LEU A 43 -5.90 -24.37 3.20
CA LEU A 43 -6.21 -24.73 1.82
C LEU A 43 -5.46 -26.00 1.44
N SER A 44 -6.12 -26.95 0.76
CA SER A 44 -5.42 -28.11 0.24
C SER A 44 -4.56 -27.74 -0.98
N SER A 45 -3.47 -28.49 -1.17
CA SER A 45 -2.59 -28.32 -2.32
C SER A 45 -3.32 -28.51 -3.65
N ASP A 46 -4.31 -29.41 -3.70
CA ASP A 46 -5.06 -29.69 -4.91
C ASP A 46 -5.95 -28.53 -5.35
N ILE A 47 -6.64 -27.88 -4.38
CA ILE A 47 -7.45 -26.69 -4.65
C ILE A 47 -6.55 -25.56 -5.14
N HIS A 48 -5.40 -25.35 -4.50
CA HIS A 48 -4.46 -24.33 -4.92
C HIS A 48 -3.92 -24.61 -6.35
N ALA A 49 -3.56 -25.85 -6.65
CA ALA A 49 -3.12 -26.25 -7.99
C ALA A 49 -4.23 -26.08 -9.06
N ASP A 50 -5.50 -26.33 -8.70
CA ASP A 50 -6.62 -26.08 -9.60
C ASP A 50 -6.79 -24.59 -9.92
N TRP A 51 -6.68 -23.73 -8.92
CA TRP A 51 -6.71 -22.28 -9.11
C TRP A 51 -5.57 -21.80 -10.01
N LEU A 52 -4.34 -22.30 -9.80
CA LEU A 52 -3.19 -21.96 -10.65
C LEU A 52 -3.39 -22.40 -12.11
N ARG A 53 -3.97 -23.58 -12.33
CA ARG A 53 -4.33 -24.05 -13.68
C ARG A 53 -5.38 -23.13 -14.33
N GLY A 54 -6.32 -22.65 -13.54
CA GLY A 54 -7.36 -21.71 -13.98
C GLY A 54 -6.83 -20.36 -14.47
N LEU A 55 -5.65 -19.92 -14.01
CA LEU A 55 -5.05 -18.66 -14.46
C LEU A 55 -4.74 -18.62 -15.95
N SER A 56 -4.55 -19.79 -16.59
CA SER A 56 -4.26 -19.90 -18.02
C SER A 56 -5.47 -19.62 -18.92
N SER A 57 -6.69 -19.65 -18.40
CA SER A 57 -7.91 -19.67 -19.20
C SER A 57 -8.59 -18.31 -19.39
N GLY A 58 -8.04 -17.22 -18.90
CA GLY A 58 -8.73 -15.94 -19.07
C GLY A 58 -8.03 -14.71 -18.55
N GLY A 59 -7.75 -13.80 -19.45
CA GLY A 59 -7.36 -12.43 -19.14
C GLY A 59 -5.94 -12.28 -18.63
N SER A 60 -5.65 -11.08 -18.15
CA SER A 60 -4.40 -10.75 -17.49
C SER A 60 -4.54 -10.83 -15.97
N ILE A 61 -3.42 -10.94 -15.26
CA ILE A 61 -3.34 -11.01 -13.80
C ILE A 61 -2.52 -9.85 -13.23
N GLY A 62 -2.76 -9.51 -11.97
CA GLY A 62 -1.83 -8.72 -11.17
C GLY A 62 -0.78 -9.63 -10.52
N LEU A 63 0.40 -9.10 -10.30
CA LEU A 63 1.44 -9.71 -9.48
C LEU A 63 1.75 -8.84 -8.27
N TYR A 64 1.99 -9.47 -7.12
CA TYR A 64 2.45 -8.81 -5.91
C TYR A 64 3.68 -9.51 -5.35
N ILE A 65 4.70 -8.74 -5.01
CA ILE A 65 5.93 -9.23 -4.38
C ILE A 65 6.06 -8.59 -3.00
N HIS A 66 6.07 -9.42 -1.95
CA HIS A 66 6.26 -8.93 -0.59
C HIS A 66 7.73 -8.99 -0.18
N VAL A 67 8.29 -7.86 0.25
CA VAL A 67 9.64 -7.76 0.79
C VAL A 67 9.55 -7.34 2.26
N PRO A 68 9.66 -8.29 3.23
CA PRO A 68 9.32 -8.04 4.64
C PRO A 68 10.45 -7.41 5.45
N TYR A 69 11.32 -6.60 4.86
CA TYR A 69 12.48 -6.06 5.55
C TYR A 69 12.49 -4.55 5.63
N CYS A 70 12.89 -4.03 6.81
CA CYS A 70 13.23 -2.63 7.04
C CYS A 70 14.54 -2.55 7.84
N GLU A 71 15.29 -1.45 7.74
CA GLU A 71 16.47 -1.23 8.58
C GLU A 71 16.13 -0.66 9.94
N GLN A 72 14.99 0.04 10.05
CA GLN A 72 14.55 0.71 11.26
C GLN A 72 13.04 0.52 11.44
N MET A 73 12.63 0.22 12.68
CA MET A 73 11.23 0.14 13.03
C MET A 73 10.65 1.53 13.24
N CYS A 74 9.67 1.91 12.40
CA CYS A 74 8.79 3.05 12.67
C CYS A 74 7.76 2.62 13.72
N TRP A 75 7.56 3.42 14.78
CA TRP A 75 6.73 2.97 15.91
C TRP A 75 5.25 2.87 15.59
N PHE A 76 4.77 3.54 14.55
CA PHE A 76 3.38 3.44 14.07
C PHE A 76 3.10 2.19 13.24
N CYS A 77 4.12 1.53 12.69
CA CYS A 77 4.00 0.56 11.60
C CYS A 77 3.11 -0.63 11.96
N GLY A 78 2.15 -0.94 11.09
CA GLY A 78 1.30 -2.12 11.17
C GLY A 78 1.70 -3.26 10.22
N CYS A 79 2.68 -3.04 9.35
CA CYS A 79 3.07 -3.98 8.31
C CYS A 79 3.70 -5.28 8.87
N ASN A 80 3.63 -6.35 8.07
CA ASN A 80 4.41 -7.55 8.35
C ASN A 80 5.85 -7.34 7.89
N THR A 81 6.70 -6.92 8.83
CA THR A 81 8.10 -6.57 8.54
C THR A 81 9.05 -7.05 9.62
N GLN A 82 10.27 -7.32 9.22
CA GLN A 82 11.39 -7.67 10.09
C GLN A 82 12.48 -6.61 9.96
N ILE A 83 13.05 -6.24 11.11
CA ILE A 83 14.15 -5.28 11.12
C ILE A 83 15.47 -6.03 10.97
N THR A 84 16.23 -5.67 9.93
CA THR A 84 17.57 -6.21 9.71
C THR A 84 18.50 -5.18 9.09
N ARG A 85 19.77 -5.24 9.48
CA ARG A 85 20.88 -4.52 8.82
C ARG A 85 21.82 -5.49 8.10
N ARG A 86 21.49 -6.78 8.14
CA ARG A 86 22.29 -7.86 7.55
C ARG A 86 21.71 -8.19 6.18
N TYR A 87 22.44 -7.85 5.14
CA TYR A 87 21.99 -8.09 3.77
C TYR A 87 21.95 -9.58 3.40
N ASP A 88 22.79 -10.42 4.04
CA ASP A 88 22.77 -11.87 3.85
C ASP A 88 21.40 -12.51 4.12
N ALA A 89 20.66 -11.99 5.10
CA ALA A 89 19.29 -12.43 5.38
C ALA A 89 18.32 -12.03 4.26
N ILE A 90 18.49 -10.84 3.68
CA ILE A 90 17.69 -10.36 2.55
C ILE A 90 18.01 -11.18 1.29
N ALA A 91 19.29 -11.41 0.99
CA ALA A 91 19.71 -12.24 -0.15
C ALA A 91 19.15 -13.66 -0.06
N ALA A 92 19.27 -14.31 1.10
CA ALA A 92 18.70 -15.64 1.31
C ALA A 92 17.18 -15.67 1.13
N TYR A 93 16.47 -14.59 1.48
CA TYR A 93 15.04 -14.45 1.22
C TYR A 93 14.75 -14.31 -0.28
N VAL A 94 15.56 -13.54 -1.02
CA VAL A 94 15.41 -13.42 -2.49
C VAL A 94 15.59 -14.78 -3.17
N ASP A 95 16.54 -15.60 -2.73
CA ASP A 95 16.72 -16.97 -3.25
C ASP A 95 15.46 -17.82 -3.04
N GLN A 96 14.82 -17.71 -1.86
CA GLN A 96 13.56 -18.40 -1.57
C GLN A 96 12.41 -17.86 -2.43
N LEU A 97 12.34 -16.56 -2.61
CA LEU A 97 11.32 -15.92 -3.43
C LEU A 97 11.43 -16.32 -4.91
N VAL A 98 12.64 -16.38 -5.44
CA VAL A 98 12.93 -16.91 -6.79
C VAL A 98 12.49 -18.38 -6.91
N ALA A 99 12.77 -19.20 -5.92
CA ALA A 99 12.35 -20.59 -5.89
C ALA A 99 10.82 -20.72 -5.83
N GLU A 100 10.16 -19.89 -5.03
CA GLU A 100 8.69 -19.83 -4.93
C GLU A 100 8.05 -19.44 -6.27
N ILE A 101 8.51 -18.36 -6.91
CA ILE A 101 8.05 -17.92 -8.23
C ILE A 101 8.22 -19.04 -9.26
N ALA A 102 9.39 -19.68 -9.29
CA ALA A 102 9.66 -20.76 -10.21
C ALA A 102 8.80 -22.01 -9.92
N HIS A 103 8.53 -22.32 -8.64
CA HIS A 103 7.70 -23.45 -8.26
C HIS A 103 6.22 -23.23 -8.64
N VAL A 104 5.66 -22.08 -8.29
CA VAL A 104 4.26 -21.74 -8.55
C VAL A 104 4.01 -21.60 -10.05
N SER A 105 4.87 -20.89 -10.77
CA SER A 105 4.69 -20.66 -12.21
C SER A 105 4.73 -21.93 -13.05
N ARG A 106 5.45 -23.00 -12.62
CA ARG A 106 5.42 -24.30 -13.30
C ARG A 106 4.07 -25.02 -13.22
N GLN A 107 3.21 -24.65 -12.30
CA GLN A 107 1.87 -25.23 -12.16
C GLN A 107 0.83 -24.51 -13.05
N ILE A 108 1.20 -23.39 -13.63
CA ILE A 108 0.36 -22.63 -14.56
C ILE A 108 0.63 -23.15 -15.97
N ALA A 109 -0.42 -23.58 -16.68
CA ALA A 109 -0.27 -24.29 -17.97
C ALA A 109 0.31 -23.41 -19.09
N MET A 110 0.01 -22.11 -19.09
CA MET A 110 0.55 -21.13 -20.06
C MET A 110 0.99 -19.87 -19.30
N ARG A 111 2.00 -19.17 -19.80
CA ARG A 111 2.49 -17.92 -19.22
C ARG A 111 1.36 -16.87 -19.22
N PRO A 112 0.89 -16.44 -18.03
CA PRO A 112 -0.17 -15.44 -17.98
C PRO A 112 0.31 -14.06 -18.44
N TYR A 113 -0.61 -13.29 -19.00
CA TYR A 113 -0.38 -11.86 -19.23
C TYR A 113 -0.48 -11.10 -17.91
N VAL A 114 0.44 -10.15 -17.70
CA VAL A 114 0.51 -9.32 -16.49
C VAL A 114 0.16 -7.89 -16.84
N HIS A 115 -0.90 -7.36 -16.21
CA HIS A 115 -1.30 -5.97 -16.34
C HIS A 115 -0.73 -5.08 -15.22
N SER A 116 -0.34 -5.68 -14.09
CA SER A 116 0.26 -4.93 -12.99
C SER A 116 1.24 -5.79 -12.20
N LEU A 117 2.30 -5.15 -11.69
CA LEU A 117 3.25 -5.72 -10.74
C LEU A 117 3.48 -4.71 -9.61
N HIS A 118 3.32 -5.14 -8.37
CA HIS A 118 3.55 -4.30 -7.21
C HIS A 118 4.57 -4.91 -6.25
N PHE A 119 5.59 -4.14 -5.88
CA PHE A 119 6.52 -4.48 -4.81
C PHE A 119 6.14 -3.71 -3.55
N GLY A 120 5.75 -4.42 -2.50
CA GLY A 120 5.32 -3.83 -1.24
C GLY A 120 5.86 -4.55 0.00
N GLY A 121 5.35 -4.18 1.16
CA GLY A 121 5.59 -4.86 2.43
C GLY A 121 6.31 -4.05 3.49
N GLY A 122 7.60 -4.28 3.67
CA GLY A 122 8.48 -3.49 4.54
C GLY A 122 9.09 -2.33 3.77
N SER A 123 10.23 -2.58 3.13
CA SER A 123 10.91 -1.61 2.26
C SER A 123 11.60 -2.35 1.11
N PRO A 124 10.91 -2.55 -0.02
CA PRO A 124 11.50 -3.19 -1.21
C PRO A 124 12.76 -2.48 -1.71
N GLY A 125 12.91 -1.18 -1.43
CA GLY A 125 14.11 -0.42 -1.73
C GLY A 125 15.38 -0.86 -0.97
N LEU A 126 15.30 -1.87 -0.09
CA LEU A 126 16.46 -2.52 0.52
C LEU A 126 17.13 -3.55 -0.41
N LEU A 127 16.44 -4.00 -1.45
CA LEU A 127 17.03 -4.93 -2.39
C LEU A 127 18.18 -4.28 -3.16
N GLN A 128 19.32 -4.97 -3.22
CA GLN A 128 20.43 -4.55 -4.07
C GLN A 128 20.07 -4.72 -5.56
N ALA A 129 20.74 -3.97 -6.42
CA ALA A 129 20.51 -3.99 -7.86
C ALA A 129 20.47 -5.40 -8.43
N LYS A 130 21.48 -6.22 -8.13
CA LYS A 130 21.59 -7.61 -8.60
C LYS A 130 20.39 -8.48 -8.25
N ASP A 131 19.81 -8.28 -7.06
CA ASP A 131 18.70 -9.10 -6.57
C ASP A 131 17.37 -8.60 -7.14
N MET A 132 17.22 -7.29 -7.35
CA MET A 132 16.08 -6.71 -8.04
C MET A 132 16.08 -7.14 -9.52
N GLU A 133 17.23 -7.09 -10.19
CA GLU A 133 17.41 -7.57 -11.57
C GLU A 133 17.08 -9.05 -11.68
N LEU A 134 17.61 -9.89 -10.77
CA LEU A 134 17.32 -11.33 -10.73
C LEU A 134 15.81 -11.61 -10.62
N LEU A 135 15.10 -10.89 -9.76
CA LEU A 135 13.64 -11.04 -9.63
C LEU A 135 12.94 -10.67 -10.93
N PHE A 136 13.35 -9.57 -11.59
CA PHE A 136 12.76 -9.17 -12.88
C PHE A 136 13.06 -10.19 -14.00
N ASP A 137 14.25 -10.75 -14.03
CA ASP A 137 14.61 -11.78 -15.02
C ASP A 137 13.72 -13.01 -14.86
N VAL A 138 13.55 -13.49 -13.62
CA VAL A 138 12.67 -14.63 -13.33
C VAL A 138 11.21 -14.31 -13.63
N LEU A 139 10.72 -13.13 -13.27
CA LEU A 139 9.35 -12.71 -13.55
C LEU A 139 9.10 -12.63 -15.08
N ARG A 140 10.01 -12.03 -15.83
CA ARG A 140 9.90 -11.93 -17.30
C ARG A 140 10.04 -13.26 -18.02
N ASP A 141 10.80 -14.22 -17.46
CA ASP A 141 10.84 -15.58 -17.97
C ASP A 141 9.52 -16.33 -17.78
N ARG A 142 8.82 -16.08 -16.66
CA ARG A 142 7.64 -16.83 -16.26
C ARG A 142 6.31 -16.18 -16.67
N PHE A 143 6.29 -14.88 -16.90
CA PHE A 143 5.08 -14.09 -17.18
C PHE A 143 5.28 -13.21 -18.42
N VAL A 144 4.18 -12.81 -19.06
CA VAL A 144 4.19 -11.91 -20.22
C VAL A 144 3.63 -10.57 -19.82
N PHE A 145 4.49 -9.56 -19.63
CA PHE A 145 4.05 -8.22 -19.25
C PHE A 145 3.38 -7.53 -20.44
N LEU A 146 2.21 -6.94 -20.22
CA LEU A 146 1.57 -6.07 -21.21
C LEU A 146 2.38 -4.78 -21.38
N ALA A 147 2.31 -4.19 -22.55
CA ALA A 147 3.10 -2.98 -22.85
C ALA A 147 2.72 -1.77 -21.97
N ASP A 148 1.50 -1.74 -21.49
CA ASP A 148 0.91 -0.72 -20.61
C ASP A 148 0.82 -1.19 -19.14
N ALA A 149 1.49 -2.26 -18.77
CA ALA A 149 1.47 -2.77 -17.40
C ALA A 149 1.91 -1.70 -16.39
N GLU A 150 1.14 -1.52 -15.31
CA GLU A 150 1.57 -0.71 -14.17
C GLU A 150 2.59 -1.49 -13.35
N ILE A 151 3.82 -1.02 -13.27
CA ILE A 151 4.88 -1.61 -12.45
C ILE A 151 5.22 -0.62 -11.34
N SER A 152 4.88 -0.98 -10.10
CA SER A 152 4.90 -0.06 -8.96
C SER A 152 5.72 -0.61 -7.79
N ILE A 153 6.25 0.32 -6.97
CA ILE A 153 7.07 -0.01 -5.80
C ILE A 153 6.81 0.98 -4.65
N GLU A 154 6.73 0.44 -3.43
CA GLU A 154 6.73 1.23 -2.20
C GLU A 154 8.16 1.53 -1.76
N LEU A 155 8.49 2.81 -1.53
CA LEU A 155 9.83 3.22 -1.16
C LEU A 155 9.84 4.10 0.10
N ASP A 156 10.91 3.94 0.85
CA ASP A 156 11.28 4.89 1.90
C ASP A 156 12.13 5.99 1.25
N PRO A 157 11.67 7.27 1.23
CA PRO A 157 12.37 8.35 0.53
C PRO A 157 13.77 8.61 1.08
N ARG A 158 14.06 8.22 2.33
CA ARG A 158 15.39 8.39 2.95
C ARG A 158 16.49 7.55 2.30
N ARG A 159 16.12 6.60 1.46
CA ARG A 159 17.03 5.58 0.91
C ARG A 159 17.20 5.64 -0.60
N VAL A 160 16.38 6.39 -1.29
CA VAL A 160 16.43 6.46 -2.75
C VAL A 160 17.57 7.35 -3.18
N THR A 161 18.51 6.79 -3.93
CA THR A 161 19.59 7.52 -4.60
C THR A 161 19.27 7.71 -6.09
N PRO A 162 19.93 8.65 -6.79
CA PRO A 162 19.76 8.77 -8.24
C PRO A 162 20.10 7.49 -9.01
N GLU A 163 21.06 6.68 -8.53
CA GLU A 163 21.42 5.38 -9.12
C GLU A 163 20.27 4.37 -8.99
N MET A 164 19.64 4.30 -7.80
CA MET A 164 18.48 3.45 -7.58
C MET A 164 17.29 3.90 -8.43
N ALA A 165 17.04 5.20 -8.53
CA ALA A 165 15.97 5.71 -9.39
C ALA A 165 16.17 5.32 -10.86
N ARG A 166 17.41 5.41 -11.38
CA ARG A 166 17.74 4.94 -12.75
C ARG A 166 17.57 3.42 -12.90
N LEU A 167 17.97 2.65 -11.90
CA LEU A 167 17.75 1.20 -11.89
C LEU A 167 16.26 0.88 -12.01
N TYR A 168 15.43 1.49 -11.17
CA TYR A 168 13.99 1.25 -11.18
C TYR A 168 13.37 1.62 -12.53
N ALA A 169 13.71 2.79 -13.09
CA ALA A 169 13.24 3.17 -14.42
C ALA A 169 13.70 2.19 -15.51
N GLY A 170 14.95 1.73 -15.45
CA GLY A 170 15.51 0.75 -16.39
C GLY A 170 14.84 -0.62 -16.29
N LEU A 171 14.36 -1.02 -15.13
CA LEU A 171 13.57 -2.23 -14.90
C LEU A 171 12.11 -2.08 -15.33
N GLY A 172 11.65 -0.85 -15.63
CA GLY A 172 10.31 -0.59 -16.11
C GLY A 172 9.33 -0.14 -15.04
N PHE A 173 9.79 0.19 -13.82
CA PHE A 173 8.93 0.82 -12.84
C PHE A 173 8.43 2.16 -13.38
N ASN A 174 7.11 2.33 -13.37
CA ASN A 174 6.44 3.53 -13.88
C ASN A 174 5.61 4.26 -12.81
N ARG A 175 5.44 3.66 -11.62
CA ARG A 175 4.78 4.27 -10.46
C ARG A 175 5.57 3.97 -9.18
N VAL A 176 5.60 4.96 -8.29
CA VAL A 176 6.21 4.83 -6.96
C VAL A 176 5.24 5.36 -5.91
N SER A 177 5.10 4.67 -4.77
CA SER A 177 4.50 5.22 -3.55
C SER A 177 5.59 5.51 -2.52
N LEU A 178 5.58 6.73 -1.97
CA LEU A 178 6.52 7.17 -0.94
C LEU A 178 5.80 7.34 0.40
N GLY A 179 6.30 6.69 1.43
CA GLY A 179 5.82 6.89 2.79
C GLY A 179 6.26 8.26 3.33
N LEU A 180 5.49 9.32 3.11
CA LEU A 180 5.75 10.65 3.67
C LEU A 180 5.32 10.72 5.14
N GLN A 181 4.17 10.19 5.47
CA GLN A 181 3.55 10.09 6.78
C GLN A 181 3.19 11.44 7.39
N ASP A 182 4.19 12.24 7.77
CA ASP A 182 4.08 13.58 8.34
C ASP A 182 5.40 14.35 8.12
N THR A 183 5.35 15.68 8.03
CA THR A 183 6.53 16.55 7.82
C THR A 183 6.95 17.31 9.07
N ASP A 184 6.10 17.35 10.12
CA ASP A 184 6.44 17.99 11.38
C ASP A 184 7.59 17.26 12.11
N PRO A 185 8.68 17.95 12.49
CA PRO A 185 9.82 17.31 13.13
C PRO A 185 9.52 16.68 14.49
N GLN A 186 8.53 17.19 15.24
CA GLN A 186 8.13 16.65 16.53
C GLN A 186 7.37 15.34 16.33
N VAL A 187 6.44 15.31 15.38
CA VAL A 187 5.70 14.10 14.99
C VAL A 187 6.67 13.04 14.47
N GLN A 188 7.59 13.40 13.57
CA GLN A 188 8.59 12.48 13.00
C GLN A 188 9.46 11.82 14.08
N LYS A 189 9.89 12.59 15.10
CA LYS A 189 10.64 12.05 16.24
C LYS A 189 9.79 11.10 17.08
N ALA A 190 8.53 11.48 17.35
CA ALA A 190 7.61 10.69 18.16
C ALA A 190 7.24 9.34 17.53
N ILE A 191 7.35 9.21 16.22
CA ILE A 191 7.09 7.96 15.49
C ILE A 191 8.36 7.23 15.03
N ASN A 192 9.53 7.69 15.44
CA ASN A 192 10.84 7.15 15.03
C ASN A 192 11.04 7.13 13.51
N ARG A 193 10.60 8.22 12.82
CA ARG A 193 10.76 8.35 11.37
C ARG A 193 11.13 9.78 10.97
N VAL A 194 12.39 10.14 11.24
CA VAL A 194 12.91 11.45 10.87
C VAL A 194 13.28 11.46 9.39
N GLN A 195 12.58 12.30 8.62
CA GLN A 195 12.76 12.44 7.17
C GLN A 195 12.48 13.89 6.74
N PRO A 196 13.46 14.79 6.83
CA PRO A 196 13.29 16.20 6.48
C PRO A 196 12.85 16.38 5.02
N MET A 197 12.00 17.37 4.74
CA MET A 197 11.49 17.65 3.39
C MET A 197 12.55 17.74 2.30
N PRO A 198 13.75 18.31 2.51
CA PRO A 198 14.79 18.28 1.49
C PRO A 198 15.19 16.88 1.02
N VAL A 199 15.18 15.88 1.93
CA VAL A 199 15.46 14.47 1.58
C VAL A 199 14.35 13.89 0.73
N VAL A 200 13.09 14.16 1.09
CA VAL A 200 11.93 13.70 0.32
C VAL A 200 11.92 14.34 -1.07
N ARG A 201 12.17 15.63 -1.16
CA ARG A 201 12.25 16.37 -2.43
C ARG A 201 13.34 15.81 -3.32
N ALA A 202 14.54 15.60 -2.81
CA ALA A 202 15.65 15.02 -3.57
C ALA A 202 15.30 13.60 -4.10
N CYS A 203 14.56 12.80 -3.32
CA CYS A 203 14.06 11.51 -3.76
C CYS A 203 13.08 11.67 -4.94
N VAL A 204 12.09 12.55 -4.82
CA VAL A 204 11.09 12.82 -5.87
C VAL A 204 11.76 13.32 -7.14
N ASP A 205 12.70 14.26 -7.02
CA ASP A 205 13.44 14.81 -8.17
C ASP A 205 14.24 13.71 -8.87
N ALA A 206 14.96 12.86 -8.11
CA ALA A 206 15.71 11.75 -8.68
C ALA A 206 14.82 10.73 -9.43
N LEU A 207 13.62 10.42 -8.91
CA LEU A 207 12.68 9.54 -9.56
C LEU A 207 12.13 10.14 -10.87
N ARG A 208 11.78 11.43 -10.86
CA ARG A 208 11.29 12.15 -12.04
C ARG A 208 12.36 12.30 -13.10
N ASP A 209 13.59 12.65 -12.72
CA ASP A 209 14.74 12.74 -13.61
C ASP A 209 15.07 11.40 -14.27
N ALA A 210 14.83 10.28 -13.57
CA ALA A 210 14.94 8.93 -14.13
C ALA A 210 13.78 8.55 -15.05
N GLY A 211 12.69 9.33 -15.11
CA GLY A 211 11.54 9.10 -15.98
C GLY A 211 10.33 8.48 -15.29
N ILE A 212 10.37 8.20 -13.99
CA ILE A 212 9.24 7.71 -13.21
C ILE A 212 8.36 8.91 -12.82
N LYS A 213 7.21 9.06 -13.49
CA LYS A 213 6.35 10.23 -13.34
C LYS A 213 5.22 10.03 -12.34
N ALA A 214 4.65 8.82 -12.26
CA ALA A 214 3.51 8.54 -11.41
C ALA A 214 3.94 8.39 -9.94
N LEU A 215 3.54 9.36 -9.11
CA LEU A 215 3.92 9.49 -7.72
C LEU A 215 2.71 9.34 -6.79
N GLY A 216 2.75 8.38 -5.88
CA GLY A 216 1.87 8.29 -4.72
C GLY A 216 2.56 8.78 -3.45
N LEU A 217 1.82 9.40 -2.54
CA LEU A 217 2.29 9.75 -1.20
C LEU A 217 1.36 9.16 -0.15
N ASP A 218 1.93 8.49 0.84
CA ASP A 218 1.18 7.99 1.98
C ASP A 218 1.34 8.95 3.17
N LEU A 219 0.21 9.40 3.70
CA LEU A 219 0.10 10.25 4.88
C LEU A 219 -0.61 9.49 6.00
N ILE A 220 -0.31 9.85 7.24
CA ILE A 220 -1.00 9.32 8.40
C ILE A 220 -1.51 10.46 9.26
N TYR A 221 -2.83 10.50 9.50
CA TYR A 221 -3.40 11.39 10.48
C TYR A 221 -3.73 10.67 11.78
N GLY A 222 -3.73 11.42 12.88
CA GLY A 222 -3.93 10.86 14.23
C GLY A 222 -2.65 10.36 14.87
N LEU A 223 -1.47 10.82 14.42
CA LEU A 223 -0.18 10.57 15.04
C LEU A 223 0.03 11.44 16.29
N PRO A 224 1.00 11.09 17.17
CA PRO A 224 1.29 11.92 18.36
C PRO A 224 1.65 13.36 17.98
N PHE A 225 1.16 14.32 18.75
CA PHE A 225 1.40 15.76 18.60
C PHE A 225 0.83 16.39 17.33
N GLN A 226 0.10 15.67 16.50
CA GLN A 226 -0.60 16.27 15.38
C GLN A 226 -1.75 17.15 15.86
N ASP A 227 -1.78 18.38 15.40
CA ASP A 227 -2.93 19.27 15.44
C ASP A 227 -3.32 19.72 14.03
N GLU A 228 -4.40 20.51 13.92
CA GLU A 228 -4.90 20.96 12.61
C GLU A 228 -3.88 21.82 11.87
N ALA A 229 -3.12 22.67 12.57
CA ALA A 229 -2.13 23.56 11.95
C ALA A 229 -0.91 22.78 11.44
N ALA A 230 -0.34 21.89 12.26
CA ALA A 230 0.80 21.06 11.91
C ALA A 230 0.45 20.10 10.74
N PHE A 231 -0.73 19.47 10.80
CA PHE A 231 -1.16 18.60 9.71
C PHE A 231 -1.50 19.38 8.43
N GLY A 232 -2.04 20.60 8.57
CA GLY A 232 -2.24 21.51 7.43
C GLY A 232 -0.91 21.86 6.74
N ALA A 233 0.17 22.07 7.49
CA ALA A 233 1.51 22.28 6.94
C ALA A 233 2.02 21.01 6.21
N THR A 234 1.82 19.82 6.80
CA THR A 234 2.14 18.54 6.16
C THR A 234 1.41 18.36 4.83
N LEU A 235 0.12 18.73 4.75
CA LEU A 235 -0.64 18.67 3.50
C LEU A 235 -0.10 19.65 2.44
N ALA A 236 0.30 20.87 2.85
CA ALA A 236 0.91 21.83 1.95
C ALA A 236 2.27 21.32 1.41
N ASP A 237 3.09 20.74 2.25
CA ASP A 237 4.34 20.10 1.87
C ASP A 237 4.11 18.96 0.88
N ALA A 238 3.15 18.08 1.16
CA ALA A 238 2.78 16.97 0.27
C ALA A 238 2.33 17.48 -1.11
N LEU A 239 1.44 18.48 -1.15
CA LEU A 239 0.96 19.10 -2.39
C LEU A 239 2.09 19.77 -3.18
N SER A 240 3.11 20.34 -2.49
CA SER A 240 4.27 20.94 -3.15
C SER A 240 5.10 19.95 -3.97
N LEU A 241 4.95 18.64 -3.70
CA LEU A 241 5.57 17.54 -4.44
C LEU A 241 4.75 17.12 -5.67
N GLN A 242 3.56 17.67 -5.87
CA GLN A 242 2.65 17.38 -6.99
C GLN A 242 2.44 15.86 -7.21
N PRO A 243 1.93 15.13 -6.22
CA PRO A 243 1.65 13.70 -6.37
C PRO A 243 0.43 13.46 -7.26
N ASP A 244 0.37 12.30 -7.93
CA ASP A 244 -0.82 11.85 -8.66
C ASP A 244 -1.87 11.25 -7.72
N ARG A 245 -1.40 10.61 -6.65
CA ARG A 245 -2.23 9.97 -5.61
C ARG A 245 -1.76 10.34 -4.21
N LEU A 246 -2.71 10.46 -3.29
CA LEU A 246 -2.43 10.55 -1.86
C LEU A 246 -3.29 9.52 -1.12
N SER A 247 -2.68 8.84 -0.15
CA SER A 247 -3.39 7.97 0.78
C SER A 247 -3.32 8.59 2.17
N GLY A 248 -4.46 8.84 2.81
CA GLY A 248 -4.53 9.43 4.14
C GLY A 248 -5.05 8.42 5.16
N PHE A 249 -4.14 7.69 5.82
CA PHE A 249 -4.51 6.63 6.76
C PHE A 249 -4.72 7.16 8.18
N SER A 250 -5.81 6.74 8.82
CA SER A 250 -5.97 6.97 10.25
C SER A 250 -5.01 6.08 11.04
N TYR A 251 -4.23 6.68 11.94
CA TYR A 251 -3.39 5.89 12.84
C TYR A 251 -4.23 5.01 13.77
N ALA A 252 -3.95 3.71 13.76
CA ALA A 252 -4.54 2.74 14.67
C ALA A 252 -3.53 2.36 15.76
N HIS A 253 -3.80 2.77 17.00
CA HIS A 253 -2.97 2.44 18.16
C HIS A 253 -3.39 1.09 18.76
N VAL A 254 -2.63 0.04 18.46
CA VAL A 254 -2.93 -1.35 18.85
C VAL A 254 -1.71 -2.02 19.53
N PRO A 255 -1.19 -1.46 20.63
CA PRO A 255 0.06 -1.91 21.26
C PRO A 255 -0.02 -3.34 21.82
N TRP A 256 -1.21 -3.90 21.96
CA TRP A 256 -1.43 -5.31 22.34
C TRP A 256 -1.19 -6.27 21.16
N VAL A 257 -1.31 -5.80 19.91
CA VAL A 257 -1.00 -6.56 18.69
C VAL A 257 0.41 -6.22 18.21
N ARG A 258 0.75 -4.92 18.16
CA ARG A 258 2.03 -4.39 17.67
C ARG A 258 2.84 -3.81 18.83
N LYS A 259 3.65 -4.66 19.46
CA LYS A 259 4.38 -4.33 20.72
C LYS A 259 5.22 -3.06 20.64
N HIS A 260 5.81 -2.74 19.48
CA HIS A 260 6.62 -1.54 19.28
C HIS A 260 5.81 -0.24 19.37
N GLN A 261 4.50 -0.29 19.17
CA GLN A 261 3.62 0.88 19.37
C GLN A 261 3.55 1.33 20.84
N ARG A 262 4.00 0.52 21.81
CA ARG A 262 4.17 0.93 23.22
C ARG A 262 5.20 2.04 23.40
N LEU A 263 6.06 2.28 22.41
CA LEU A 263 7.04 3.37 22.41
C LEU A 263 6.43 4.71 22.02
N ILE A 264 5.20 4.72 21.51
CA ILE A 264 4.43 5.94 21.26
C ILE A 264 3.81 6.40 22.58
N ASP A 265 3.96 7.69 22.88
CA ASP A 265 3.26 8.32 24.00
C ASP A 265 1.75 8.39 23.69
N ALA A 266 0.97 7.54 24.32
CA ALA A 266 -0.48 7.48 24.11
C ALA A 266 -1.20 8.76 24.58
N ALA A 267 -0.61 9.50 25.54
CA ALA A 267 -1.18 10.76 26.00
C ALA A 267 -1.03 11.90 24.97
N ALA A 268 -0.10 11.75 24.03
CA ALA A 268 0.11 12.71 22.94
C ALA A 268 -0.74 12.41 21.69
N LEU A 269 -1.53 11.33 21.69
CA LEU A 269 -2.40 11.01 20.58
C LEU A 269 -3.65 11.89 20.57
N PRO A 270 -4.09 12.35 19.40
CA PRO A 270 -5.36 13.06 19.28
C PRO A 270 -6.53 12.12 19.59
N ASP A 271 -7.55 12.65 20.25
CA ASP A 271 -8.80 11.96 20.49
C ASP A 271 -9.63 11.77 19.18
N ALA A 272 -10.79 11.12 19.30
CA ALA A 272 -11.64 10.85 18.14
C ALA A 272 -12.18 12.14 17.47
N ALA A 273 -12.50 13.18 18.25
CA ALA A 273 -12.97 14.46 17.72
C ALA A 273 -11.85 15.20 16.98
N GLN A 274 -10.65 15.21 17.55
CA GLN A 274 -9.46 15.77 16.91
C GLN A 274 -9.10 15.02 15.62
N LYS A 275 -9.18 13.69 15.62
CA LYS A 275 -8.96 12.90 14.39
C LYS A 275 -9.98 13.23 13.29
N LEU A 276 -11.23 13.49 13.66
CA LEU A 276 -12.24 13.93 12.68
C LEU A 276 -11.86 15.28 12.07
N ILE A 277 -11.43 16.24 12.88
CA ILE A 277 -10.97 17.56 12.41
C ILE A 277 -9.79 17.38 11.42
N LEU A 278 -8.82 16.53 11.74
CA LEU A 278 -7.69 16.24 10.84
C LEU A 278 -8.16 15.64 9.52
N PHE A 279 -9.11 14.71 9.56
CA PHE A 279 -9.69 14.08 8.36
C PHE A 279 -10.47 15.10 7.51
N GLU A 280 -11.30 15.93 8.13
CA GLU A 280 -12.03 16.99 7.46
C GLU A 280 -11.07 18.01 6.82
N ARG A 281 -10.03 18.43 7.55
CA ARG A 281 -8.97 19.30 7.04
C ARG A 281 -8.27 18.71 5.82
N MET A 282 -7.92 17.42 5.86
CA MET A 282 -7.33 16.72 4.72
C MET A 282 -8.27 16.72 3.52
N THR A 283 -9.52 16.35 3.73
CA THR A 283 -10.51 16.24 2.66
C THR A 283 -10.77 17.60 1.99
N GLU A 284 -10.90 18.66 2.78
CA GLU A 284 -11.09 20.03 2.29
C GLU A 284 -9.87 20.53 1.53
N THR A 285 -8.66 20.34 2.10
CA THR A 285 -7.41 20.80 1.49
C THR A 285 -7.14 20.11 0.16
N LEU A 286 -7.25 18.78 0.12
CA LEU A 286 -7.02 18.01 -1.10
C LEU A 286 -8.12 18.25 -2.14
N GLY A 287 -9.38 18.36 -1.71
CA GLY A 287 -10.50 18.72 -2.60
C GLY A 287 -10.32 20.11 -3.23
N THR A 288 -9.90 21.11 -2.45
CA THR A 288 -9.60 22.47 -2.95
C THR A 288 -8.41 22.46 -3.92
N ALA A 289 -7.43 21.58 -3.71
CA ALA A 289 -6.32 21.38 -4.63
C ALA A 289 -6.68 20.57 -5.90
N GLY A 290 -7.96 20.17 -6.05
CA GLY A 290 -8.48 19.50 -7.24
C GLY A 290 -8.38 17.97 -7.22
N TYR A 291 -8.01 17.36 -6.10
CA TYR A 291 -8.01 15.91 -5.97
C TYR A 291 -9.42 15.37 -5.72
N ILE A 292 -9.70 14.22 -6.31
CA ILE A 292 -10.96 13.51 -6.16
C ILE A 292 -10.81 12.47 -5.05
N PRO A 293 -11.71 12.45 -4.04
CA PRO A 293 -11.72 11.40 -3.03
C PRO A 293 -12.09 10.05 -3.66
N VAL A 294 -11.28 9.04 -3.40
CA VAL A 294 -11.44 7.67 -3.91
C VAL A 294 -11.63 6.73 -2.73
N GLY A 295 -12.84 6.24 -2.57
CA GLY A 295 -13.19 5.33 -1.49
C GLY A 295 -13.07 5.97 -0.10
N ILE A 296 -12.35 5.31 0.82
CA ILE A 296 -12.34 5.69 2.25
C ILE A 296 -11.21 6.67 2.57
N ASP A 297 -10.04 6.49 1.96
CA ASP A 297 -8.78 7.07 2.44
C ASP A 297 -7.80 7.46 1.30
N HIS A 298 -8.24 7.38 0.04
CA HIS A 298 -7.42 7.76 -1.11
C HIS A 298 -7.96 9.03 -1.76
N PHE A 299 -7.03 9.77 -2.35
CA PHE A 299 -7.30 10.95 -3.16
C PHE A 299 -6.44 10.87 -4.41
N SER A 300 -7.01 11.15 -5.56
CA SER A 300 -6.24 11.08 -6.82
C SER A 300 -6.52 12.27 -7.73
N HIS A 301 -5.55 12.60 -8.55
CA HIS A 301 -5.74 13.57 -9.60
C HIS A 301 -6.88 13.12 -10.54
N PRO A 302 -7.70 14.03 -11.10
CA PRO A 302 -8.85 13.66 -11.94
C PRO A 302 -8.53 12.78 -13.15
N GLU A 303 -7.30 12.86 -13.66
CA GLU A 303 -6.80 12.07 -14.81
C GLU A 303 -6.16 10.75 -14.41
N ASP A 304 -5.96 10.51 -13.10
CA ASP A 304 -5.39 9.25 -12.62
C ASP A 304 -6.38 8.09 -12.80
N GLY A 305 -5.84 6.90 -13.03
CA GLY A 305 -6.64 5.69 -13.27
C GLY A 305 -7.68 5.40 -12.21
N LEU A 306 -7.41 5.68 -10.91
CA LEU A 306 -8.38 5.46 -9.83
C LEU A 306 -9.59 6.39 -9.95
N ALA A 307 -9.39 7.69 -10.24
CA ALA A 307 -10.49 8.63 -10.44
C ALA A 307 -11.31 8.29 -11.68
N VAL A 308 -10.64 7.90 -12.77
CA VAL A 308 -11.29 7.44 -14.01
C VAL A 308 -12.07 6.16 -13.77
N ALA A 309 -11.53 5.20 -13.03
CA ALA A 309 -12.22 3.96 -12.67
C ALA A 309 -13.41 4.22 -11.75
N LEU A 310 -13.29 5.12 -10.77
CA LEU A 310 -14.39 5.53 -9.90
C LEU A 310 -15.54 6.11 -10.71
N LYS A 311 -15.26 7.08 -11.60
CA LYS A 311 -16.26 7.71 -12.48
C LYS A 311 -16.92 6.70 -13.42
N GLY A 312 -16.15 5.73 -13.88
CA GLY A 312 -16.62 4.65 -14.75
C GLY A 312 -17.27 3.46 -14.04
N HIS A 313 -17.47 3.52 -12.72
CA HIS A 313 -17.97 2.41 -11.89
C HIS A 313 -17.18 1.12 -12.03
N ARG A 314 -15.86 1.22 -12.23
CA ARG A 314 -14.92 0.11 -12.39
C ARG A 314 -13.89 0.02 -11.26
N LEU A 315 -13.95 0.96 -10.29
CA LEU A 315 -13.07 0.95 -9.14
C LEU A 315 -13.26 -0.34 -8.33
N ARG A 316 -12.17 -0.99 -8.01
CA ARG A 316 -12.14 -2.21 -7.19
C ARG A 316 -11.21 -2.03 -6.00
N ARG A 317 -11.24 -2.98 -5.09
CA ARG A 317 -10.34 -3.02 -3.95
C ARG A 317 -9.91 -4.44 -3.67
N ASN A 318 -8.61 -4.64 -3.56
CA ASN A 318 -7.99 -5.88 -3.10
C ASN A 318 -7.25 -5.64 -1.76
N PHE A 319 -6.44 -6.60 -1.31
CA PHE A 319 -5.75 -6.48 -0.04
C PHE A 319 -4.71 -5.33 -0.01
N MET A 320 -4.19 -4.90 -1.15
CA MET A 320 -3.24 -3.80 -1.26
C MET A 320 -3.92 -2.42 -1.17
N GLY A 321 -5.20 -2.32 -1.59
CA GLY A 321 -5.94 -1.07 -1.63
C GLY A 321 -6.85 -0.95 -2.83
N TYR A 322 -7.14 0.29 -3.26
CA TYR A 322 -7.95 0.54 -4.45
C TYR A 322 -7.16 0.32 -5.73
N THR A 323 -7.83 -0.26 -6.73
CA THR A 323 -7.26 -0.55 -8.04
C THR A 323 -8.23 -0.19 -9.16
N ASP A 324 -7.70 0.26 -10.27
CA ASP A 324 -8.40 0.52 -11.53
C ASP A 324 -8.33 -0.68 -12.50
N GLN A 325 -7.64 -1.74 -12.08
CA GLN A 325 -7.38 -2.88 -12.93
C GLN A 325 -8.63 -3.74 -13.14
N PRO A 326 -8.83 -4.29 -14.36
CA PRO A 326 -10.09 -4.91 -14.75
C PRO A 326 -10.33 -6.29 -14.12
N ASN A 327 -9.27 -6.96 -13.64
CA ASN A 327 -9.34 -8.34 -13.16
C ASN A 327 -9.07 -8.43 -11.67
N ASP A 328 -9.83 -9.31 -11.01
CA ASP A 328 -9.70 -9.59 -9.59
C ASP A 328 -8.62 -10.63 -9.28
N ARG A 329 -7.91 -11.13 -10.31
CA ARG A 329 -6.89 -12.17 -10.15
C ARG A 329 -5.56 -11.54 -9.79
N LEU A 330 -5.12 -11.83 -8.59
CA LEU A 330 -3.82 -11.39 -8.07
C LEU A 330 -3.01 -12.61 -7.64
N LEU A 331 -1.85 -12.80 -8.23
CA LEU A 331 -0.90 -13.81 -7.81
C LEU A 331 0.21 -13.16 -6.98
N ALA A 332 0.29 -13.52 -5.72
CA ALA A 332 1.18 -12.89 -4.76
C ALA A 332 2.26 -13.85 -4.28
N PHE A 333 3.47 -13.33 -4.09
CA PHE A 333 4.65 -14.08 -3.66
C PHE A 333 5.29 -13.45 -2.44
N GLY A 334 5.88 -14.29 -1.62
CA GLY A 334 6.62 -13.91 -0.42
C GLY A 334 5.81 -14.00 0.87
N ALA A 335 6.49 -13.75 1.97
CA ALA A 335 5.93 -13.91 3.31
C ALA A 335 4.69 -13.05 3.53
N SER A 336 3.60 -13.64 3.97
CA SER A 336 2.30 -13.02 4.19
C SER A 336 1.60 -12.41 2.96
N ALA A 337 2.09 -12.64 1.76
CA ALA A 337 1.42 -12.24 0.54
C ALA A 337 0.08 -12.98 0.38
N ILE A 338 -0.92 -12.30 -0.17
CA ILE A 338 -2.28 -12.81 -0.34
C ILE A 338 -2.59 -12.84 -1.84
N SER A 339 -2.84 -14.02 -2.37
CA SER A 339 -3.35 -14.17 -3.73
C SER A 339 -4.88 -14.12 -3.73
N GLU A 340 -5.45 -13.60 -4.80
CA GLU A 340 -6.90 -13.55 -5.04
C GLU A 340 -7.21 -14.28 -6.36
N PHE A 341 -8.13 -15.22 -6.32
CA PHE A 341 -8.59 -15.99 -7.47
C PHE A 341 -10.11 -15.89 -7.55
N ASP A 342 -10.66 -15.95 -8.78
CA ASP A 342 -12.11 -15.97 -9.04
C ASP A 342 -12.79 -17.21 -8.46
#